data_5dd5333bdc6be97ed4324e404cc16d21
#
_entry.id   5dd5333bdc6be97ed4324e404cc16d21
#
_cell.length_a   1.000
_cell.length_b   1.000
_cell.length_c   1.000
_cell.angle_alpha   90.00
_cell.angle_beta   90.00
_cell.angle_gamma   90.00
#
_symmetry.space_group_name_H-M   'P 1'
#
loop_
_entity.id
_entity.type
_entity.pdbx_description
1 polymer ?
#
loop_
_entity_poly.entity_id
_entity_poly.type
_entity_poly.pdbx_seq_one_letter_code
_entity_poly.pdbx_strand_id
1 'polypeptide(L)'
;MDPPREESKAAVAECIKAGIRPVMITGDHKITAAAIAKRIGILHDLSEACEGADIENMSDEQLKEFVPNISVYARVSPEHKIRIVRAWQEKGMIVAMTGDGVNDAPALKQADIGVAMGVTGTEVAKDAAAMVLTDDNFATIVKAVENGRNLYQNIKYAIQFLLSGNFGAILAVLCASLAGLPVPFAPAHLLFINL
;
A
#
# COMPACT_ATOMS: atom_id res chain seq x y z
N MET A 1 18.06 -13.84 19.61
CA MET A 1 16.96 -13.55 18.71
C MET A 1 16.15 -12.44 19.34
N ASP A 2 16.13 -11.25 18.74
CA ASP A 2 15.35 -10.13 19.29
C ASP A 2 13.86 -10.43 19.20
N PRO A 3 13.10 -10.23 20.28
CA PRO A 3 11.66 -10.41 20.23
C PRO A 3 11.05 -9.34 19.30
N PRO A 4 9.98 -9.66 18.55
CA PRO A 4 9.29 -8.67 17.77
C PRO A 4 8.76 -7.55 18.70
N ARG A 5 8.88 -6.30 18.24
CA ARG A 5 8.39 -5.14 19.00
C ARG A 5 6.88 -5.26 19.21
N GLU A 6 6.37 -4.95 20.39
CA GLU A 6 4.93 -5.03 20.68
C GLU A 6 4.09 -4.15 19.76
N GLU A 7 4.63 -3.00 19.37
CA GLU A 7 4.02 -2.07 18.41
C GLU A 7 3.77 -2.71 17.03
N SER A 8 4.62 -3.68 16.61
CA SER A 8 4.45 -4.37 15.33
C SER A 8 3.18 -5.21 15.30
N LYS A 9 2.79 -5.81 16.42
CA LYS A 9 1.55 -6.59 16.50
C LYS A 9 0.31 -5.70 16.35
N ALA A 10 0.30 -4.54 17.01
CA ALA A 10 -0.78 -3.57 16.89
C ALA A 10 -0.89 -3.05 15.44
N ALA A 11 0.24 -2.68 14.84
CA ALA A 11 0.30 -2.20 13.47
C ALA A 11 -0.17 -3.24 12.44
N VAL A 12 0.20 -4.53 12.59
CA VAL A 12 -0.31 -5.62 11.76
C VAL A 12 -1.83 -5.76 11.87
N ALA A 13 -2.37 -5.69 13.09
CA ALA A 13 -3.81 -5.76 13.31
C ALA A 13 -4.56 -4.57 12.65
N GLU A 14 -3.97 -3.37 12.68
CA GLU A 14 -4.52 -2.19 12.00
C GLU A 14 -4.47 -2.35 10.47
N CYS A 15 -3.36 -2.86 9.90
CA CYS A 15 -3.27 -3.19 8.49
C CYS A 15 -4.43 -4.11 8.05
N ILE A 16 -4.64 -5.20 8.77
CA ILE A 16 -5.70 -6.18 8.46
C ILE A 16 -7.08 -5.53 8.53
N LYS A 17 -7.37 -4.73 9.55
CA LYS A 17 -8.63 -3.97 9.68
C LYS A 17 -8.82 -2.97 8.53
N ALA A 18 -7.73 -2.39 8.04
CA ALA A 18 -7.73 -1.44 6.92
C ALA A 18 -7.83 -2.13 5.55
N GLY A 19 -7.96 -3.47 5.49
CA GLY A 19 -8.00 -4.26 4.26
C GLY A 19 -6.64 -4.41 3.58
N ILE A 20 -5.55 -4.19 4.32
CA ILE A 20 -4.17 -4.39 3.85
C ILE A 20 -3.73 -5.77 4.31
N ARG A 21 -3.19 -6.56 3.41
CA ARG A 21 -2.63 -7.88 3.72
C ARG A 21 -1.14 -7.75 4.05
N PRO A 22 -0.72 -7.93 5.30
CA PRO A 22 0.69 -8.02 5.64
C PRO A 22 1.25 -9.37 5.20
N VAL A 23 2.44 -9.34 4.59
CA VAL A 23 3.19 -10.53 4.16
C VAL A 23 4.61 -10.42 4.71
N MET A 24 5.12 -11.52 5.29
CA MET A 24 6.49 -11.57 5.79
C MET A 24 7.40 -12.23 4.75
N ILE A 25 8.48 -11.54 4.41
CA ILE A 25 9.51 -12.04 3.50
C ILE A 25 10.85 -11.95 4.23
N THR A 26 11.55 -13.09 4.44
CA THR A 26 12.77 -13.13 5.23
C THR A 26 13.79 -14.14 4.70
N GLY A 27 15.08 -13.90 4.98
CA GLY A 27 16.15 -14.86 4.80
C GLY A 27 16.21 -15.94 5.89
N ASP A 28 15.45 -15.80 6.98
CA ASP A 28 15.43 -16.72 8.11
C ASP A 28 14.82 -18.08 7.75
N HIS A 29 15.06 -19.06 8.62
CA HIS A 29 14.49 -20.41 8.50
C HIS A 29 12.97 -20.37 8.70
N LYS A 30 12.24 -21.20 7.93
CA LYS A 30 10.77 -21.29 7.91
C LYS A 30 10.14 -21.39 9.31
N ILE A 31 10.68 -22.25 10.17
CA ILE A 31 10.14 -22.48 11.54
C ILE A 31 10.24 -21.17 12.35
N THR A 32 11.37 -20.49 12.26
CA THR A 32 11.61 -19.21 12.94
C THR A 32 10.70 -18.11 12.44
N ALA A 33 10.63 -17.94 11.12
CA ALA A 33 9.78 -16.97 10.46
C ALA A 33 8.29 -17.20 10.80
N ALA A 34 7.84 -18.45 10.76
CA ALA A 34 6.47 -18.83 11.11
C ALA A 34 6.14 -18.52 12.58
N ALA A 35 7.08 -18.81 13.51
CA ALA A 35 6.86 -18.49 14.92
C ALA A 35 6.71 -16.99 15.18
N ILE A 36 7.56 -16.17 14.53
CA ILE A 36 7.48 -14.71 14.61
C ILE A 36 6.18 -14.21 13.99
N ALA A 37 5.86 -14.65 12.76
CA ALA A 37 4.66 -14.25 12.03
C ALA A 37 3.37 -14.59 12.79
N LYS A 38 3.32 -15.76 13.42
CA LYS A 38 2.21 -16.16 14.28
C LYS A 38 2.06 -15.25 15.50
N ARG A 39 3.19 -14.89 16.15
CA ARG A 39 3.20 -14.01 17.31
C ARG A 39 2.69 -12.60 16.99
N ILE A 40 3.02 -12.05 15.83
CA ILE A 40 2.57 -10.71 15.42
C ILE A 40 1.22 -10.71 14.66
N GLY A 41 0.64 -11.89 14.37
CA GLY A 41 -0.68 -12.02 13.79
C GLY A 41 -0.74 -12.02 12.26
N ILE A 42 0.39 -12.27 11.58
CA ILE A 42 0.46 -12.41 10.10
C ILE A 42 0.07 -13.84 9.69
N LEU A 43 0.49 -14.86 10.47
CA LEU A 43 0.30 -16.27 10.16
C LEU A 43 -0.78 -16.89 11.04
N HIS A 44 -1.71 -17.62 10.44
CA HIS A 44 -2.72 -18.40 11.16
C HIS A 44 -2.35 -19.89 11.19
N ASP A 45 -1.97 -20.44 10.04
CA ASP A 45 -1.60 -21.84 9.89
C ASP A 45 -0.22 -21.99 9.21
N LEU A 46 0.51 -23.06 9.54
CA LEU A 46 1.83 -23.30 8.97
C LEU A 46 1.81 -23.58 7.46
N SER A 47 0.68 -24.00 6.91
CA SER A 47 0.48 -24.16 5.46
C SER A 47 0.58 -22.84 4.67
N GLU A 48 0.37 -21.69 5.35
CA GLU A 48 0.56 -20.36 4.75
C GLU A 48 2.04 -19.93 4.69
N ALA A 49 2.98 -20.78 5.09
CA ALA A 49 4.41 -20.50 5.06
C ALA A 49 5.12 -21.40 4.05
N CYS A 50 5.93 -20.81 3.18
CA CYS A 50 6.77 -21.54 2.22
C CYS A 50 8.24 -21.12 2.31
N GLU A 51 9.13 -21.86 1.65
CA GLU A 51 10.54 -21.52 1.46
C GLU A 51 10.81 -21.06 0.03
N GLY A 52 11.92 -20.33 -0.17
CA GLY A 52 12.33 -19.89 -1.51
C GLY A 52 12.46 -21.03 -2.50
N ALA A 53 12.91 -22.21 -2.06
CA ALA A 53 13.00 -23.41 -2.89
C ALA A 53 11.63 -23.88 -3.45
N ASP A 54 10.54 -23.66 -2.73
CA ASP A 54 9.19 -24.03 -3.18
C ASP A 54 8.74 -23.20 -4.38
N ILE A 55 9.20 -21.94 -4.49
CA ILE A 55 8.82 -21.00 -5.56
C ILE A 55 9.86 -20.90 -6.68
N GLU A 56 11.06 -21.47 -6.51
CA GLU A 56 12.18 -21.35 -7.46
C GLU A 56 11.83 -21.90 -8.84
N ASN A 57 11.19 -23.07 -8.87
CA ASN A 57 10.82 -23.77 -10.10
C ASN A 57 9.41 -23.45 -10.62
N MET A 58 8.67 -22.56 -9.94
CA MET A 58 7.35 -22.14 -10.40
C MET A 58 7.48 -21.16 -11.58
N SER A 59 6.61 -21.30 -12.58
CA SER A 59 6.41 -20.24 -13.58
C SER A 59 5.78 -19.00 -12.91
N ASP A 60 5.84 -17.85 -13.58
CA ASP A 60 5.24 -16.62 -13.04
C ASP A 60 3.73 -16.75 -12.92
N GLU A 61 3.05 -17.48 -13.84
CA GLU A 61 1.62 -17.78 -13.75
C GLU A 61 1.29 -18.68 -12.55
N GLN A 62 2.12 -19.69 -12.28
CA GLN A 62 1.95 -20.55 -11.12
C GLN A 62 2.17 -19.77 -9.82
N LEU A 63 3.19 -18.92 -9.77
CA LEU A 63 3.47 -18.08 -8.62
C LEU A 63 2.32 -17.09 -8.35
N LYS A 64 1.75 -16.50 -9.40
CA LYS A 64 0.59 -15.61 -9.30
C LYS A 64 -0.61 -16.29 -8.64
N GLU A 65 -0.89 -17.55 -8.96
CA GLU A 65 -1.97 -18.31 -8.32
C GLU A 65 -1.59 -18.80 -6.90
N PHE A 66 -0.32 -18.90 -6.60
CA PHE A 66 0.19 -19.37 -5.32
C PHE A 66 0.23 -18.29 -4.24
N VAL A 67 0.65 -17.04 -4.59
CA VAL A 67 0.86 -15.95 -3.61
C VAL A 67 -0.34 -15.62 -2.71
N PRO A 68 -1.63 -15.76 -3.12
CA PRO A 68 -2.74 -15.47 -2.22
C PRO A 68 -2.85 -16.43 -1.04
N ASN A 69 -2.27 -17.62 -1.15
CA ASN A 69 -2.35 -18.63 -0.11
C ASN A 69 -1.20 -18.54 0.89
N ILE A 70 -0.19 -17.70 0.62
CA ILE A 70 1.03 -17.62 1.41
C ILE A 70 1.12 -16.26 2.11
N SER A 71 1.38 -16.30 3.40
CA SER A 71 1.58 -15.14 4.26
C SER A 71 3.04 -14.98 4.71
N VAL A 72 3.85 -16.06 4.61
CA VAL A 72 5.27 -16.05 5.05
C VAL A 72 6.15 -16.73 4.01
N TYR A 73 7.16 -16.01 3.54
CA TYR A 73 8.21 -16.51 2.65
C TYR A 73 9.53 -16.53 3.40
N ALA A 74 10.11 -17.71 3.60
CA ALA A 74 11.35 -17.94 4.32
C ALA A 74 12.50 -18.32 3.37
N ARG A 75 13.74 -18.05 3.75
CA ARG A 75 14.94 -18.37 2.94
C ARG A 75 14.85 -17.93 1.48
N VAL A 76 14.33 -16.71 1.26
CA VAL A 76 14.17 -16.16 -0.09
C VAL A 76 15.42 -15.40 -0.53
N SER A 77 15.78 -15.55 -1.80
CA SER A 77 16.79 -14.75 -2.48
C SER A 77 16.24 -13.37 -2.88
N PRO A 78 17.10 -12.40 -3.25
CA PRO A 78 16.65 -11.12 -3.80
C PRO A 78 15.75 -11.27 -5.04
N GLU A 79 16.03 -12.24 -5.91
CA GLU A 79 15.23 -12.54 -7.10
C GLU A 79 13.81 -13.01 -6.72
N HIS A 80 13.70 -13.87 -5.71
CA HIS A 80 12.41 -14.31 -5.20
C HIS A 80 11.57 -13.13 -4.69
N LYS A 81 12.17 -12.15 -4.00
CA LYS A 81 11.47 -10.94 -3.52
C LYS A 81 10.84 -10.17 -4.68
N ILE A 82 11.59 -9.97 -5.77
CA ILE A 82 11.09 -9.28 -6.98
C ILE A 82 9.92 -10.05 -7.59
N ARG A 83 10.04 -11.38 -7.73
CA ARG A 83 9.00 -12.23 -8.31
C ARG A 83 7.72 -12.21 -7.48
N ILE A 84 7.83 -12.26 -6.15
CA ILE A 84 6.68 -12.17 -5.24
C ILE A 84 5.97 -10.81 -5.39
N VAL A 85 6.73 -9.71 -5.43
CA VAL A 85 6.17 -8.36 -5.65
C VAL A 85 5.43 -8.29 -6.98
N ARG A 86 6.04 -8.76 -8.09
CA ARG A 86 5.41 -8.78 -9.40
C ARG A 86 4.13 -9.62 -9.43
N ALA A 87 4.16 -10.81 -8.82
CA ALA A 87 2.99 -11.69 -8.78
C ALA A 87 1.79 -11.02 -8.10
N TRP A 88 2.01 -10.25 -7.04
CA TRP A 88 0.96 -9.45 -6.40
C TRP A 88 0.50 -8.27 -7.27
N GLN A 89 1.42 -7.56 -7.93
CA GLN A 89 1.09 -6.47 -8.86
C GLN A 89 0.25 -6.96 -10.05
N GLU A 90 0.59 -8.13 -10.61
CA GLU A 90 -0.17 -8.76 -11.70
C GLU A 90 -1.57 -9.21 -11.30
N LYS A 91 -1.84 -9.38 -10.01
CA LYS A 91 -3.20 -9.57 -9.46
C LYS A 91 -3.95 -8.24 -9.27
N GLY A 92 -3.38 -7.12 -9.68
CA GLY A 92 -3.97 -5.78 -9.53
C GLY A 92 -3.87 -5.20 -8.12
N MET A 93 -2.99 -5.74 -7.28
CA MET A 93 -2.75 -5.20 -5.93
C MET A 93 -1.67 -4.13 -5.96
N ILE A 94 -1.85 -3.09 -5.15
CA ILE A 94 -0.81 -2.09 -4.87
C ILE A 94 0.11 -2.66 -3.78
N VAL A 95 1.39 -2.81 -4.09
CA VAL A 95 2.37 -3.47 -3.23
C VAL A 95 3.30 -2.45 -2.59
N ALA A 96 3.30 -2.41 -1.25
CA ALA A 96 4.34 -1.74 -0.47
C ALA A 96 5.38 -2.78 -0.03
N MET A 97 6.65 -2.53 -0.29
CA MET A 97 7.78 -3.37 0.11
C MET A 97 8.64 -2.63 1.11
N THR A 98 8.95 -3.27 2.24
CA THR A 98 9.90 -2.71 3.22
C THR A 98 11.22 -3.47 3.18
N GLY A 99 12.33 -2.77 3.36
CA GLY A 99 13.65 -3.39 3.39
C GLY A 99 14.71 -2.46 3.96
N ASP A 100 15.83 -3.04 4.39
CA ASP A 100 16.95 -2.33 5.00
C ASP A 100 18.30 -2.61 4.33
N GLY A 101 18.37 -3.69 3.57
CA GLY A 101 19.61 -4.20 2.97
C GLY A 101 19.76 -3.92 1.47
N VAL A 102 21.00 -4.07 1.00
CA VAL A 102 21.34 -4.02 -0.44
C VAL A 102 20.54 -5.08 -1.22
N ASN A 103 20.27 -6.22 -0.60
CA ASN A 103 19.51 -7.32 -1.20
C ASN A 103 18.00 -7.00 -1.38
N ASP A 104 17.53 -5.97 -0.70
CA ASP A 104 16.13 -5.51 -0.81
C ASP A 104 15.93 -4.46 -1.89
N ALA A 105 16.99 -3.73 -2.24
CA ALA A 105 16.93 -2.60 -3.14
C ALA A 105 16.23 -2.89 -4.50
N PRO A 106 16.48 -4.03 -5.17
CA PRO A 106 15.75 -4.34 -6.41
C PRO A 106 14.25 -4.56 -6.19
N ALA A 107 13.84 -5.17 -5.06
CA ALA A 107 12.43 -5.37 -4.72
C ALA A 107 11.76 -4.07 -4.25
N LEU A 108 12.48 -3.20 -3.52
CA LEU A 108 12.03 -1.85 -3.16
C LEU A 108 11.72 -1.02 -4.41
N LYS A 109 12.61 -1.09 -5.41
CA LYS A 109 12.43 -0.37 -6.67
C LYS A 109 11.29 -0.95 -7.53
N GLN A 110 11.06 -2.26 -7.46
CA GLN A 110 9.98 -2.94 -8.19
C GLN A 110 8.60 -2.65 -7.60
N ALA A 111 8.49 -2.49 -6.29
CA ALA A 111 7.23 -2.25 -5.61
C ALA A 111 6.61 -0.90 -6.02
N ASP A 112 5.28 -0.79 -5.90
CA ASP A 112 4.59 0.49 -6.12
C ASP A 112 5.02 1.53 -5.09
N ILE A 113 5.31 1.08 -3.86
CA ILE A 113 5.84 1.90 -2.78
C ILE A 113 6.99 1.15 -2.08
N GLY A 114 8.24 1.45 -2.45
CA GLY A 114 9.42 0.99 -1.71
C GLY A 114 9.60 1.83 -0.44
N VAL A 115 9.82 1.18 0.69
CA VAL A 115 10.01 1.82 2.00
C VAL A 115 11.32 1.32 2.62
N ALA A 116 12.30 2.19 2.77
CA ALA A 116 13.58 1.86 3.39
C ALA A 116 13.62 2.28 4.86
N MET A 117 14.38 1.55 5.67
CA MET A 117 14.71 1.93 7.04
C MET A 117 15.72 3.09 7.03
N GLY A 118 15.48 4.13 7.82
CA GLY A 118 16.29 5.35 7.83
C GLY A 118 17.50 5.26 8.75
N VAL A 119 17.37 4.55 9.87
CA VAL A 119 18.43 4.38 10.88
C VAL A 119 19.31 3.18 10.53
N THR A 120 18.71 2.00 10.35
CA THR A 120 19.42 0.73 10.08
C THR A 120 19.63 0.45 8.59
N GLY A 121 18.88 1.13 7.72
CA GLY A 121 18.93 0.89 6.28
C GLY A 121 20.23 1.36 5.62
N THR A 122 20.70 0.58 4.65
CA THR A 122 21.84 0.95 3.79
C THR A 122 21.46 2.09 2.85
N GLU A 123 22.45 2.90 2.44
CA GLU A 123 22.23 3.97 1.44
C GLU A 123 21.64 3.43 0.13
N VAL A 124 22.05 2.21 -0.27
CA VAL A 124 21.52 1.57 -1.49
C VAL A 124 20.02 1.27 -1.35
N ALA A 125 19.55 0.85 -0.17
CA ALA A 125 18.13 0.63 0.08
C ALA A 125 17.35 1.95 0.10
N LYS A 126 17.92 3.00 0.72
CA LYS A 126 17.33 4.34 0.77
C LYS A 126 17.21 4.97 -0.62
N ASP A 127 18.22 4.84 -1.45
CA ASP A 127 18.22 5.35 -2.84
C ASP A 127 17.20 4.61 -3.74
N ALA A 128 16.95 3.34 -3.45
CA ALA A 128 15.98 2.53 -4.20
C ALA A 128 14.53 2.76 -3.76
N ALA A 129 14.31 3.32 -2.58
CA ALA A 129 12.99 3.46 -1.97
C ALA A 129 12.31 4.78 -2.33
N ALA A 130 10.97 4.76 -2.41
CA ALA A 130 10.16 5.96 -2.56
C ALA A 130 9.93 6.70 -1.23
N MET A 131 10.11 6.01 -0.10
CA MET A 131 9.92 6.52 1.26
C MET A 131 11.02 6.01 2.18
N VAL A 132 11.46 6.86 3.11
CA VAL A 132 12.44 6.48 4.15
C VAL A 132 11.82 6.70 5.53
N LEU A 133 11.82 5.66 6.37
CA LEU A 133 11.32 5.71 7.74
C LEU A 133 12.41 6.21 8.68
N THR A 134 12.28 7.41 9.21
CA THR A 134 13.27 8.02 10.09
C THR A 134 13.35 7.38 11.48
N ASP A 135 12.33 6.60 11.86
CA ASP A 135 12.21 5.93 13.17
C ASP A 135 12.31 4.40 13.09
N ASP A 136 12.52 3.84 11.89
CA ASP A 136 12.53 2.40 11.61
C ASP A 136 11.33 1.64 12.21
N ASN A 137 10.18 2.32 12.29
CA ASN A 137 8.99 1.76 12.92
C ASN A 137 7.90 1.44 11.89
N PHE A 138 7.54 0.16 11.79
CA PHE A 138 6.47 -0.30 10.90
C PHE A 138 5.12 0.37 11.17
N ALA A 139 4.83 0.75 12.42
CA ALA A 139 3.59 1.47 12.77
C ALA A 139 3.49 2.85 12.07
N THR A 140 4.61 3.47 11.73
CA THR A 140 4.64 4.74 10.99
C THR A 140 4.14 4.57 9.55
N ILE A 141 4.35 3.40 8.93
CA ILE A 141 3.78 3.08 7.61
C ILE A 141 2.25 3.07 7.69
N VAL A 142 1.69 2.46 8.73
CA VAL A 142 0.23 2.40 8.91
C VAL A 142 -0.37 3.80 9.03
N LYS A 143 0.27 4.69 9.81
CA LYS A 143 -0.12 6.10 9.91
C LYS A 143 0.00 6.84 8.59
N ALA A 144 1.04 6.56 7.81
CA ALA A 144 1.22 7.16 6.48
C ALA A 144 0.09 6.74 5.53
N VAL A 145 -0.32 5.47 5.55
CA VAL A 145 -1.46 4.96 4.76
C VAL A 145 -2.78 5.62 5.21
N GLU A 146 -3.02 5.75 6.50
CA GLU A 146 -4.20 6.43 7.05
C GLU A 146 -4.26 7.89 6.58
N ASN A 147 -3.16 8.62 6.74
CA ASN A 147 -3.05 10.01 6.30
C ASN A 147 -3.25 10.15 4.79
N GLY A 148 -2.68 9.26 3.99
CA GLY A 148 -2.86 9.22 2.54
C GLY A 148 -4.32 9.00 2.13
N ARG A 149 -5.03 8.08 2.81
CA ARG A 149 -6.46 7.84 2.58
C ARG A 149 -7.32 9.06 2.96
N ASN A 150 -7.00 9.71 4.08
CA ASN A 150 -7.68 10.93 4.50
C ASN A 150 -7.45 12.08 3.50
N LEU A 151 -6.20 12.25 3.04
CA LEU A 151 -5.87 13.25 2.03
C LEU A 151 -6.65 13.00 0.71
N TYR A 152 -6.67 11.74 0.24
CA TYR A 152 -7.43 11.37 -0.94
C TYR A 152 -8.93 11.68 -0.79
N GLN A 153 -9.50 11.39 0.38
CA GLN A 153 -10.91 11.69 0.67
C GLN A 153 -11.18 13.19 0.66
N ASN A 154 -10.27 14.00 1.22
CA ASN A 154 -10.39 15.47 1.20
C ASN A 154 -10.32 16.02 -0.22
N ILE A 155 -9.42 15.50 -1.07
CA ILE A 155 -9.34 15.87 -2.49
C ILE A 155 -10.66 15.52 -3.19
N LYS A 156 -11.21 14.34 -2.94
CA LYS A 156 -12.49 13.92 -3.50
C LYS A 156 -13.64 14.85 -3.10
N TYR A 157 -13.70 15.25 -1.84
CA TYR A 157 -14.70 16.19 -1.35
C TYR A 157 -14.54 17.58 -1.99
N ALA A 158 -13.32 18.07 -2.13
CA ALA A 158 -13.06 19.35 -2.80
C ALA A 158 -13.52 19.33 -4.27
N ILE A 159 -13.18 18.26 -5.00
CA ILE A 159 -13.65 18.09 -6.39
C ILE A 159 -15.18 17.99 -6.45
N GLN A 160 -15.80 17.21 -5.56
CA GLN A 160 -17.23 17.05 -5.51
C GLN A 160 -17.94 18.38 -5.22
N PHE A 161 -17.39 19.20 -4.31
CA PHE A 161 -17.91 20.53 -4.00
C PHE A 161 -17.87 21.45 -5.22
N LEU A 162 -16.74 21.53 -5.91
CA LEU A 162 -16.56 22.35 -7.10
C LEU A 162 -17.49 21.92 -8.25
N LEU A 163 -17.59 20.61 -8.49
CA LEU A 163 -18.48 20.07 -9.52
C LEU A 163 -19.95 20.32 -9.18
N SER A 164 -20.34 20.14 -7.92
CA SER A 164 -21.74 20.33 -7.48
C SER A 164 -22.20 21.76 -7.66
N GLY A 165 -21.36 22.76 -7.32
CA GLY A 165 -21.65 24.17 -7.53
C GLY A 165 -21.88 24.52 -8.99
N ASN A 166 -20.95 24.08 -9.86
CA ASN A 166 -21.04 24.32 -11.30
C ASN A 166 -22.27 23.63 -11.94
N PHE A 167 -22.53 22.37 -11.52
CA PHE A 167 -23.66 21.62 -12.01
C PHE A 167 -24.98 22.24 -11.57
N GLY A 168 -25.07 22.76 -10.34
CA GLY A 168 -26.24 23.53 -9.85
C GLY A 168 -26.52 24.79 -10.67
N ALA A 169 -25.47 25.52 -11.02
CA ALA A 169 -25.63 26.73 -11.87
C ALA A 169 -26.11 26.38 -13.29
N ILE A 170 -25.57 25.31 -13.89
CA ILE A 170 -26.01 24.83 -15.21
C ILE A 170 -27.48 24.40 -15.16
N LEU A 171 -27.87 23.64 -14.15
CA LEU A 171 -29.27 23.21 -13.99
C LEU A 171 -30.21 24.39 -13.79
N ALA A 172 -29.83 25.39 -13.00
CA ALA A 172 -30.64 26.58 -12.77
C ALA A 172 -30.90 27.37 -14.08
N VAL A 173 -29.84 27.53 -14.91
CA VAL A 173 -30.00 28.20 -16.22
C VAL A 173 -30.85 27.37 -17.16
N LEU A 174 -30.66 26.04 -17.19
CA LEU A 174 -31.47 25.15 -18.03
C LEU A 174 -32.94 25.18 -17.65
N CYS A 175 -33.24 25.06 -16.36
CA CYS A 175 -34.62 25.12 -15.87
C CYS A 175 -35.31 26.50 -16.16
N ALA A 176 -34.57 27.58 -15.95
CA ALA A 176 -35.09 28.92 -16.27
C ALA A 176 -35.37 29.07 -17.77
N SER A 177 -34.46 28.57 -18.62
CA SER A 177 -34.66 28.62 -20.08
C SER A 177 -35.85 27.78 -20.55
N LEU A 178 -36.03 26.58 -20.00
CA LEU A 178 -37.19 25.72 -20.32
C LEU A 178 -38.54 26.31 -19.83
N ALA A 179 -38.51 27.03 -18.71
CA ALA A 179 -39.66 27.67 -18.14
C ALA A 179 -39.99 29.05 -18.78
N GLY A 180 -39.21 29.53 -19.76
CA GLY A 180 -39.36 30.85 -20.36
C GLY A 180 -39.05 32.01 -19.41
N LEU A 181 -38.30 31.75 -18.33
CA LEU A 181 -37.91 32.77 -17.35
C LEU A 181 -36.59 33.45 -17.77
N PRO A 182 -36.32 34.68 -17.31
CA PRO A 182 -35.04 35.34 -17.57
C PRO A 182 -33.87 34.55 -16.95
N VAL A 183 -32.71 34.64 -17.60
CA VAL A 183 -31.49 33.92 -17.14
C VAL A 183 -31.14 34.38 -15.71
N PRO A 184 -31.00 33.42 -14.74
CA PRO A 184 -30.89 33.77 -13.33
C PRO A 184 -29.51 34.35 -12.95
N PHE A 185 -28.49 34.13 -13.79
CA PHE A 185 -27.09 34.52 -13.50
C PHE A 185 -26.52 35.39 -14.63
N ALA A 186 -25.98 36.55 -14.28
CA ALA A 186 -25.07 37.28 -15.16
C ALA A 186 -23.67 36.62 -15.11
N PRO A 187 -22.81 36.77 -16.16
CA PRO A 187 -21.47 36.20 -16.18
C PRO A 187 -20.62 36.55 -14.94
N ALA A 188 -20.79 37.75 -14.41
CA ALA A 188 -20.10 38.18 -13.18
C ALA A 188 -20.51 37.36 -11.95
N HIS A 189 -21.79 36.94 -11.84
CA HIS A 189 -22.25 36.12 -10.72
C HIS A 189 -21.60 34.71 -10.75
N LEU A 190 -21.44 34.12 -11.93
CA LEU A 190 -20.77 32.83 -12.09
C LEU A 190 -19.30 32.89 -11.68
N LEU A 191 -18.63 34.02 -11.92
CA LEU A 191 -17.26 34.24 -11.49
C LEU A 191 -17.16 34.25 -9.94
N PHE A 192 -18.07 34.96 -9.27
CA PHE A 192 -18.10 35.03 -7.80
C PHE A 192 -18.49 33.71 -7.12
N ILE A 193 -19.28 32.86 -7.75
CA ILE A 193 -19.67 31.56 -7.20
C ILE A 193 -18.47 30.59 -7.20
N ASN A 194 -17.51 30.78 -8.12
CA ASN A 194 -16.32 29.93 -8.26
C ASN A 194 -15.06 30.46 -7.55
N LEU A 195 -15.11 31.61 -6.92
CA LEU A 195 -14.06 32.20 -6.08
C LEU A 195 -14.22 31.76 -4.63
#